data_97ff0f2c274e1dd37e05a841c3796f2f
#
_entry.id   97ff0f2c274e1dd37e05a841c3796f2f
#
_cell.length_a   1.000
_cell.length_b   1.000
_cell.length_c   1.000
_cell.angle_alpha   90.00
_cell.angle_beta   90.00
_cell.angle_gamma   90.00
#
_symmetry.space_group_name_H-M   'P 1'
#
loop_
_entity.id
_entity.type
_entity.pdbx_description
1 polymer ?
#
loop_
_entity_poly.entity_id
_entity_poly.type
_entity_poly.pdbx_seq_one_letter_code
_entity_poly.pdbx_strand_id
1 'polypeptide(L)'
;MEIRQLQYFTAIAEREHFNRASEYLRIAQPALSRQMKLLEAELGVVLFERLPRGVRLTPAGKFFLEHSRSILGQIASAVALTQAMAAGRAGRLRLGVIEMGAWQGLVPDSIRRFRKEFPAVELELSVLSSPGQIEALRMGRLDAGLLYYPPKEAGLVAVPLVRHPVMIAVPAESPHAVRAEVNLHDLSDEDFIGFRRAVSPQFHDEIHAECQAHGFAPRFITETSCEADMLALVSAGAGVCFVNACQRWREPHSVRIRAVRDFGVCLELHYVYPAGDNLPAVRHFQSMVTEETGNSPGNAQGC
;
A
#
# COMPACT_ATOMS: atom_id res chain seq x y z
N MET A 1 35.91 -9.27 23.20
CA MET A 1 34.77 -10.24 23.30
C MET A 1 34.10 -10.39 21.94
N GLU A 2 33.92 -11.62 21.48
CA GLU A 2 33.31 -11.94 20.19
C GLU A 2 31.96 -12.64 20.35
N ILE A 3 31.07 -12.51 19.35
CA ILE A 3 29.75 -13.19 19.35
C ILE A 3 29.90 -14.70 19.50
N ARG A 4 30.93 -15.29 18.88
CA ARG A 4 31.23 -16.72 19.01
C ARG A 4 31.53 -17.14 20.44
N GLN A 5 32.17 -16.31 21.23
CA GLN A 5 32.46 -16.59 22.64
C GLN A 5 31.18 -16.63 23.46
N LEU A 6 30.19 -15.76 23.18
CA LEU A 6 28.87 -15.81 23.81
C LEU A 6 28.11 -17.09 23.44
N GLN A 7 28.17 -17.52 22.17
CA GLN A 7 27.57 -18.78 21.70
C GLN A 7 28.22 -19.99 22.40
N TYR A 8 29.54 -20.00 22.51
CA TYR A 8 30.30 -21.06 23.18
C TYR A 8 29.96 -21.12 24.67
N PHE A 9 29.96 -19.98 25.34
CA PHE A 9 29.62 -19.86 26.73
C PHE A 9 28.19 -20.39 27.01
N THR A 10 27.22 -19.95 26.24
CA THR A 10 25.82 -20.39 26.35
C THR A 10 25.68 -21.90 26.12
N ALA A 11 26.37 -22.45 25.12
CA ALA A 11 26.34 -23.89 24.84
C ALA A 11 26.96 -24.74 25.96
N ILE A 12 28.04 -24.24 26.60
CA ILE A 12 28.64 -24.92 27.76
C ILE A 12 27.70 -24.84 28.96
N ALA A 13 27.14 -23.67 29.22
CA ALA A 13 26.22 -23.43 30.32
C ALA A 13 24.98 -24.34 30.28
N GLU A 14 24.41 -24.55 29.07
CA GLU A 14 23.23 -25.39 28.85
C GLU A 14 23.50 -26.89 28.99
N ARG A 15 24.73 -27.32 28.68
CA ARG A 15 25.11 -28.74 28.67
C ARG A 15 25.88 -29.14 29.94
N GLU A 16 26.28 -28.17 30.73
CA GLU A 16 27.07 -28.33 31.94
C GLU A 16 28.34 -29.20 31.79
N HIS A 17 28.80 -29.31 30.51
CA HIS A 17 29.93 -30.17 30.17
C HIS A 17 30.66 -29.69 28.90
N PHE A 18 31.98 -29.45 28.97
CA PHE A 18 32.77 -28.96 27.82
C PHE A 18 32.77 -29.94 26.67
N ASN A 19 32.89 -31.26 26.91
CA ASN A 19 32.88 -32.24 25.79
C ASN A 19 31.53 -32.27 25.06
N ARG A 20 30.41 -32.30 25.78
CA ARG A 20 29.06 -32.26 25.19
C ARG A 20 28.82 -30.97 24.41
N ALA A 21 29.32 -29.85 24.92
CA ALA A 21 29.23 -28.58 24.22
C ALA A 21 30.11 -28.56 22.96
N SER A 22 31.33 -29.13 23.03
CA SER A 22 32.24 -29.20 21.87
C SER A 22 31.69 -30.10 20.75
N GLU A 23 31.07 -31.23 21.08
CA GLU A 23 30.38 -32.12 20.15
C GLU A 23 29.22 -31.40 19.47
N TYR A 24 28.37 -30.71 20.24
CA TYR A 24 27.26 -29.94 19.72
C TYR A 24 27.70 -28.81 18.77
N LEU A 25 28.76 -28.10 19.16
CA LEU A 25 29.33 -26.98 18.37
C LEU A 25 30.21 -27.47 17.20
N ARG A 26 30.52 -28.76 17.15
CA ARG A 26 31.40 -29.39 16.17
C ARG A 26 32.81 -28.77 16.15
N ILE A 27 33.34 -28.48 17.32
CA ILE A 27 34.71 -27.92 17.49
C ILE A 27 35.50 -28.77 18.49
N ALA A 28 36.85 -28.68 18.38
CA ALA A 28 37.69 -29.38 19.31
C ALA A 28 37.56 -28.82 20.75
N GLN A 29 37.41 -29.70 21.73
CA GLN A 29 37.28 -29.30 23.14
C GLN A 29 38.41 -28.40 23.66
N PRO A 30 39.69 -28.60 23.29
CA PRO A 30 40.78 -27.71 23.69
C PRO A 30 40.60 -26.28 23.18
N ALA A 31 40.09 -26.12 21.94
CA ALA A 31 39.79 -24.82 21.37
C ALA A 31 38.64 -24.12 22.13
N LEU A 32 37.57 -24.87 22.44
CA LEU A 32 36.46 -24.36 23.22
C LEU A 32 36.92 -23.90 24.62
N SER A 33 37.72 -24.72 25.30
CA SER A 33 38.30 -24.41 26.63
C SER A 33 39.19 -23.17 26.61
N ARG A 34 40.00 -23.01 25.53
CA ARG A 34 40.83 -21.83 25.33
C ARG A 34 40.01 -20.56 25.15
N GLN A 35 38.93 -20.63 24.37
CA GLN A 35 38.03 -19.48 24.16
C GLN A 35 37.33 -19.05 25.44
N MET A 36 36.92 -19.98 26.28
CA MET A 36 36.33 -19.64 27.59
C MET A 36 37.34 -19.00 28.53
N LYS A 37 38.56 -19.48 28.59
CA LYS A 37 39.64 -18.83 29.37
C LYS A 37 39.90 -17.40 28.90
N LEU A 38 39.90 -17.16 27.57
CA LEU A 38 40.07 -15.81 27.03
C LEU A 38 38.89 -14.90 27.41
N LEU A 39 37.64 -15.41 27.34
CA LEU A 39 36.47 -14.67 27.76
C LEU A 39 36.51 -14.33 29.27
N GLU A 40 36.83 -15.31 30.14
CA GLU A 40 36.94 -15.08 31.60
C GLU A 40 38.09 -14.09 31.93
N ALA A 41 39.19 -14.17 31.21
CA ALA A 41 40.30 -13.22 31.39
C ALA A 41 39.95 -11.80 30.93
N GLU A 42 39.20 -11.66 29.84
CA GLU A 42 38.73 -10.36 29.38
C GLU A 42 37.69 -9.74 30.31
N LEU A 43 36.78 -10.55 30.90
CA LEU A 43 35.79 -10.11 31.84
C LEU A 43 36.35 -9.90 33.27
N GLY A 44 37.54 -10.46 33.53
CA GLY A 44 38.16 -10.42 34.87
C GLY A 44 37.45 -11.27 35.93
N VAL A 45 36.56 -12.19 35.49
CA VAL A 45 35.77 -13.04 36.40
C VAL A 45 35.71 -14.48 35.91
N VAL A 46 35.60 -15.42 36.85
CA VAL A 46 35.39 -16.83 36.55
C VAL A 46 33.90 -17.07 36.34
N LEU A 47 33.52 -17.66 35.21
CA LEU A 47 32.14 -17.96 34.83
C LEU A 47 31.73 -19.40 35.17
N PHE A 48 32.71 -20.34 35.20
CA PHE A 48 32.46 -21.76 35.44
C PHE A 48 33.29 -22.30 36.62
N GLU A 49 32.65 -23.02 37.52
CA GLU A 49 33.29 -23.89 38.47
C GLU A 49 33.51 -25.27 37.87
N ARG A 50 34.71 -25.82 37.99
CA ARG A 50 35.01 -27.19 37.53
C ARG A 50 34.58 -28.20 38.59
N LEU A 51 33.81 -29.18 38.16
CA LEU A 51 33.35 -30.32 38.96
C LEU A 51 34.02 -31.60 38.50
N PRO A 52 34.04 -32.68 39.30
CA PRO A 52 34.57 -33.99 38.90
C PRO A 52 33.85 -34.55 37.68
N ARG A 53 32.59 -34.16 37.42
CA ARG A 53 31.77 -34.63 36.29
C ARG A 53 31.09 -33.46 35.60
N GLY A 54 31.88 -32.52 35.05
CA GLY A 54 31.33 -31.40 34.27
C GLY A 54 31.69 -30.02 34.83
N VAL A 55 30.82 -29.05 34.60
CA VAL A 55 30.98 -27.67 35.06
C VAL A 55 29.66 -27.10 35.57
N ARG A 56 29.74 -26.14 36.46
CA ARG A 56 28.59 -25.40 36.99
C ARG A 56 28.86 -23.89 36.84
N LEU A 57 27.83 -23.13 36.56
CA LEU A 57 27.94 -21.67 36.54
C LEU A 57 28.18 -21.08 37.91
N THR A 58 29.12 -20.15 37.99
CA THR A 58 29.27 -19.25 39.15
C THR A 58 28.09 -18.28 39.23
N PRO A 59 27.89 -17.53 40.31
CA PRO A 59 26.91 -16.44 40.35
C PRO A 59 27.12 -15.43 39.21
N ALA A 60 28.37 -15.05 38.92
CA ALA A 60 28.72 -14.20 37.77
C ALA A 60 28.38 -14.87 36.41
N GLY A 61 28.62 -16.18 36.31
CA GLY A 61 28.27 -16.97 35.14
C GLY A 61 26.76 -17.02 34.92
N LYS A 62 25.94 -17.14 35.96
CA LYS A 62 24.47 -17.11 35.83
C LYS A 62 23.99 -15.75 35.34
N PHE A 63 24.47 -14.68 35.93
CA PHE A 63 24.16 -13.32 35.48
C PHE A 63 24.58 -13.09 34.03
N PHE A 64 25.79 -13.51 33.66
CA PHE A 64 26.31 -13.38 32.32
C PHE A 64 25.52 -14.23 31.28
N LEU A 65 24.97 -15.39 31.70
CA LEU A 65 24.15 -16.24 30.83
C LEU A 65 22.85 -15.53 30.41
N GLU A 66 22.17 -14.88 31.33
CA GLU A 66 20.93 -14.12 31.00
C GLU A 66 21.22 -13.01 30.00
N HIS A 67 22.29 -12.24 30.20
CA HIS A 67 22.68 -11.18 29.29
C HIS A 67 23.17 -11.70 27.93
N SER A 68 23.96 -12.80 27.95
CA SER A 68 24.41 -13.44 26.71
C SER A 68 23.26 -13.93 25.83
N ARG A 69 22.23 -14.53 26.43
CA ARG A 69 21.02 -14.96 25.72
C ARG A 69 20.26 -13.76 25.14
N SER A 70 20.13 -12.68 25.89
CA SER A 70 19.49 -11.45 25.41
C SER A 70 20.21 -10.87 24.18
N ILE A 71 21.54 -10.76 24.23
CA ILE A 71 22.36 -10.25 23.14
C ILE A 71 22.23 -11.14 21.88
N LEU A 72 22.36 -12.46 22.06
CA LEU A 72 22.22 -13.40 20.96
C LEU A 72 20.81 -13.37 20.33
N GLY A 73 19.78 -13.19 21.16
CA GLY A 73 18.39 -12.99 20.70
C GLY A 73 18.22 -11.70 19.91
N GLN A 74 18.82 -10.59 20.34
CA GLN A 74 18.81 -9.32 19.63
C GLN A 74 19.49 -9.43 18.25
N ILE A 75 20.64 -10.13 18.17
CA ILE A 75 21.33 -10.38 16.92
C ILE A 75 20.44 -11.20 15.96
N ALA A 76 19.82 -12.28 16.44
CA ALA A 76 18.92 -13.10 15.64
C ALA A 76 17.72 -12.28 15.11
N SER A 77 17.15 -11.42 15.96
CA SER A 77 16.06 -10.51 15.58
C SER A 77 16.49 -9.49 14.52
N ALA A 78 17.67 -8.90 14.67
CA ALA A 78 18.21 -7.96 13.68
C ALA A 78 18.42 -8.62 12.31
N VAL A 79 18.98 -9.84 12.30
CA VAL A 79 19.14 -10.63 11.05
C VAL A 79 17.77 -10.93 10.41
N ALA A 80 16.81 -11.41 11.20
CA ALA A 80 15.47 -11.73 10.71
C ALA A 80 14.75 -10.50 10.13
N LEU A 81 14.82 -9.35 10.83
CA LEU A 81 14.25 -8.10 10.33
C LEU A 81 14.92 -7.62 9.05
N THR A 82 16.24 -7.69 8.96
CA THR A 82 16.99 -7.31 7.74
C THR A 82 16.56 -8.19 6.56
N GLN A 83 16.47 -9.49 6.76
CA GLN A 83 15.97 -10.42 5.75
C GLN A 83 14.52 -10.17 5.36
N ALA A 84 13.66 -9.87 6.33
CA ALA A 84 12.27 -9.52 6.09
C ALA A 84 12.14 -8.23 5.27
N MET A 85 12.95 -7.22 5.57
CA MET A 85 13.00 -5.97 4.79
C MET A 85 13.47 -6.22 3.35
N ALA A 86 14.54 -6.98 3.17
CA ALA A 86 15.03 -7.34 1.84
C ALA A 86 14.01 -8.15 1.02
N ALA A 87 13.16 -8.94 1.69
CA ALA A 87 12.06 -9.67 1.07
C ALA A 87 10.75 -8.85 0.95
N GLY A 88 10.72 -7.58 1.35
CA GLY A 88 9.51 -6.73 1.35
C GLY A 88 8.41 -7.16 2.31
N ARG A 89 8.78 -7.95 3.33
CA ARG A 89 7.86 -8.44 4.37
C ARG A 89 7.89 -7.58 5.64
N ALA A 90 8.77 -6.59 5.71
CA ALA A 90 8.87 -5.59 6.75
C ALA A 90 9.29 -4.26 6.13
N GLY A 91 9.07 -3.14 6.85
CA GLY A 91 9.39 -1.80 6.41
C GLY A 91 8.15 -0.96 6.17
N ARG A 92 8.15 -0.10 5.14
CA ARG A 92 7.08 0.83 4.85
C ARG A 92 6.74 0.84 3.36
N LEU A 93 5.44 1.01 3.04
CA LEU A 93 4.92 1.26 1.71
C LEU A 93 4.08 2.54 1.74
N ARG A 94 4.51 3.60 1.02
CA ARG A 94 3.79 4.85 0.86
C ARG A 94 2.97 4.81 -0.42
N LEU A 95 1.65 4.68 -0.29
CA LEU A 95 0.73 4.49 -1.39
C LEU A 95 -0.15 5.73 -1.57
N GLY A 96 -0.10 6.33 -2.76
CA GLY A 96 -1.04 7.34 -3.20
C GLY A 96 -2.34 6.71 -3.66
N VAL A 97 -3.47 7.31 -3.30
CA VAL A 97 -4.80 6.91 -3.78
C VAL A 97 -5.58 8.15 -4.20
N ILE A 98 -6.39 8.04 -5.24
CA ILE A 98 -7.39 9.07 -5.54
C ILE A 98 -8.54 8.96 -4.54
N GLU A 99 -9.21 10.06 -4.25
CA GLU A 99 -10.29 10.11 -3.26
C GLU A 99 -11.32 9.00 -3.45
N MET A 100 -11.73 8.76 -4.69
CA MET A 100 -12.75 7.76 -5.01
C MET A 100 -12.27 6.31 -4.94
N GLY A 101 -11.02 6.06 -5.31
CA GLY A 101 -10.46 4.71 -5.29
C GLY A 101 -10.30 4.12 -3.89
N ALA A 102 -10.31 4.97 -2.85
CA ALA A 102 -10.06 4.54 -1.47
C ALA A 102 -11.26 3.90 -0.77
N TRP A 103 -12.49 4.01 -1.32
CA TRP A 103 -13.69 3.73 -0.53
C TRP A 103 -14.34 2.37 -0.78
N GLN A 104 -14.28 1.82 -2.00
CA GLN A 104 -14.92 0.53 -2.31
C GLN A 104 -14.19 -0.24 -3.41
N GLY A 105 -14.42 -1.56 -3.45
CA GLY A 105 -13.94 -2.46 -4.49
C GLY A 105 -12.45 -2.73 -4.41
N LEU A 106 -11.78 -2.70 -5.55
CA LEU A 106 -10.39 -3.11 -5.76
C LEU A 106 -9.40 -2.58 -4.72
N VAL A 107 -9.44 -1.28 -4.42
CA VAL A 107 -8.42 -0.65 -3.57
C VAL A 107 -8.54 -1.06 -2.10
N PRO A 108 -9.70 -0.94 -1.43
CA PRO A 108 -9.87 -1.40 -0.05
C PRO A 108 -9.63 -2.90 0.12
N ASP A 109 -10.04 -3.73 -0.85
CA ASP A 109 -9.85 -5.18 -0.78
C ASP A 109 -8.38 -5.55 -0.90
N SER A 110 -7.64 -4.92 -1.82
CA SER A 110 -6.19 -5.08 -1.94
C SER A 110 -5.45 -4.60 -0.69
N ILE A 111 -5.85 -3.47 -0.09
CA ILE A 111 -5.28 -2.96 1.15
C ILE A 111 -5.52 -3.95 2.31
N ARG A 112 -6.73 -4.46 2.43
CA ARG A 112 -7.10 -5.44 3.48
C ARG A 112 -6.27 -6.71 3.34
N ARG A 113 -6.14 -7.23 2.12
CA ARG A 113 -5.33 -8.41 1.82
C ARG A 113 -3.87 -8.17 2.10
N PHE A 114 -3.30 -7.04 1.63
CA PHE A 114 -1.91 -6.68 1.86
C PHE A 114 -1.57 -6.60 3.35
N ARG A 115 -2.38 -5.92 4.15
CA ARG A 115 -2.18 -5.84 5.61
C ARG A 115 -2.25 -7.20 6.31
N LYS A 116 -3.06 -8.13 5.79
CA LYS A 116 -3.16 -9.50 6.32
C LYS A 116 -1.93 -10.34 5.98
N GLU A 117 -1.42 -10.24 4.75
CA GLU A 117 -0.27 -11.03 4.28
C GLU A 117 1.08 -10.44 4.72
N PHE A 118 1.15 -9.12 4.87
CA PHE A 118 2.38 -8.39 5.23
C PHE A 118 2.18 -7.51 6.47
N PRO A 119 1.87 -8.10 7.64
CA PRO A 119 1.52 -7.34 8.84
C PRO A 119 2.66 -6.49 9.42
N ALA A 120 3.92 -6.79 9.06
CA ALA A 120 5.10 -6.02 9.48
C ALA A 120 5.51 -4.93 8.47
N VAL A 121 4.73 -4.74 7.38
CA VAL A 121 4.87 -3.59 6.47
C VAL A 121 3.90 -2.50 6.91
N GLU A 122 4.43 -1.36 7.31
CA GLU A 122 3.64 -0.16 7.59
C GLU A 122 3.11 0.41 6.27
N LEU A 123 1.78 0.46 6.11
CA LEU A 123 1.13 1.02 4.94
C LEU A 123 0.68 2.46 5.24
N GLU A 124 1.34 3.43 4.60
CA GLU A 124 0.97 4.85 4.65
C GLU A 124 0.14 5.22 3.42
N LEU A 125 -1.09 5.70 3.64
CA LEU A 125 -1.98 6.12 2.57
C LEU A 125 -2.02 7.65 2.47
N SER A 126 -1.88 8.18 1.25
CA SER A 126 -2.02 9.59 0.95
C SER A 126 -3.10 9.79 -0.11
N VAL A 127 -4.15 10.53 0.22
CA VAL A 127 -5.19 10.91 -0.73
C VAL A 127 -4.73 12.13 -1.50
N LEU A 128 -4.46 11.97 -2.80
CA LEU A 128 -3.95 13.01 -3.69
C LEU A 128 -4.60 12.91 -5.07
N SER A 129 -4.72 14.03 -5.76
CA SER A 129 -5.09 14.07 -7.19
C SER A 129 -4.04 13.34 -8.05
N SER A 130 -4.42 12.88 -9.25
CA SER A 130 -3.48 12.21 -10.16
C SER A 130 -2.21 13.05 -10.43
N PRO A 131 -2.26 14.35 -10.75
CA PRO A 131 -1.06 15.18 -10.87
C PRO A 131 -0.23 15.24 -9.58
N GLY A 132 -0.89 15.36 -8.42
CA GLY A 132 -0.21 15.38 -7.12
C GLY A 132 0.51 14.06 -6.79
N GLN A 133 -0.08 12.92 -7.16
CA GLN A 133 0.56 11.60 -7.01
C GLN A 133 1.77 11.47 -7.94
N ILE A 134 1.66 11.90 -9.20
CA ILE A 134 2.76 11.85 -10.17
C ILE A 134 3.95 12.68 -9.66
N GLU A 135 3.70 13.86 -9.16
CA GLU A 135 4.75 14.69 -8.56
C GLU A 135 5.37 14.04 -7.31
N ALA A 136 4.55 13.47 -6.43
CA ALA A 136 5.01 12.79 -5.23
C ALA A 136 5.84 11.54 -5.54
N LEU A 137 5.49 10.77 -6.59
CA LEU A 137 6.27 9.64 -7.11
C LEU A 137 7.63 10.09 -7.63
N ARG A 138 7.68 11.16 -8.44
CA ARG A 138 8.94 11.72 -8.97
C ARG A 138 9.88 12.21 -7.87
N MET A 139 9.32 12.79 -6.81
CA MET A 139 10.09 13.26 -5.65
C MET A 139 10.42 12.17 -4.63
N GLY A 140 10.03 10.90 -4.86
CA GLY A 140 10.24 9.81 -3.92
C GLY A 140 9.45 9.97 -2.61
N ARG A 141 8.40 10.77 -2.59
CA ARG A 141 7.47 10.90 -1.44
C ARG A 141 6.43 9.79 -1.39
N LEU A 142 6.14 9.18 -2.54
CA LEU A 142 5.34 7.96 -2.68
C LEU A 142 6.20 6.86 -3.30
N ASP A 143 5.90 5.61 -2.95
CA ASP A 143 6.52 4.41 -3.53
C ASP A 143 5.66 3.85 -4.67
N ALA A 144 4.33 4.03 -4.59
CA ALA A 144 3.38 3.69 -5.63
C ALA A 144 2.13 4.58 -5.54
N GLY A 145 1.32 4.58 -6.60
CA GLY A 145 0.06 5.33 -6.65
C GLY A 145 -1.01 4.59 -7.43
N LEU A 146 -2.26 4.87 -7.07
CA LEU A 146 -3.46 4.43 -7.77
C LEU A 146 -4.12 5.68 -8.34
N LEU A 147 -4.00 5.89 -9.65
CA LEU A 147 -4.37 7.15 -10.29
C LEU A 147 -4.94 6.95 -11.69
N TYR A 148 -5.63 7.95 -12.17
CA TYR A 148 -6.06 8.07 -13.56
C TYR A 148 -5.05 8.85 -14.39
N TYR A 149 -5.04 8.65 -15.69
CA TYR A 149 -4.23 9.40 -16.64
C TYR A 149 -2.73 9.41 -16.30
N PRO A 150 -2.09 8.22 -16.20
CA PRO A 150 -0.65 8.17 -15.97
C PRO A 150 0.11 8.83 -17.10
N PRO A 151 1.22 9.54 -16.83
CA PRO A 151 2.02 10.14 -17.87
C PRO A 151 2.67 9.06 -18.75
N LYS A 152 2.73 9.28 -20.06
CA LYS A 152 3.44 8.42 -21.01
C LYS A 152 4.91 8.84 -21.12
N GLU A 153 5.64 8.81 -20.01
CA GLU A 153 7.04 9.23 -19.98
C GLU A 153 7.96 8.17 -19.37
N ALA A 154 9.25 8.23 -19.71
CA ALA A 154 10.26 7.40 -19.09
C ALA A 154 10.38 7.72 -17.59
N GLY A 155 10.53 6.68 -16.77
CA GLY A 155 10.74 6.83 -15.32
C GLY A 155 9.57 6.39 -14.45
N LEU A 156 8.37 6.23 -15.01
CA LEU A 156 7.22 5.65 -14.32
C LEU A 156 6.69 4.43 -15.09
N VAL A 157 6.32 3.39 -14.36
CA VAL A 157 5.62 2.21 -14.90
C VAL A 157 4.15 2.35 -14.53
N ALA A 158 3.26 2.23 -15.51
CA ALA A 158 1.82 2.26 -15.32
C ALA A 158 1.21 0.92 -15.73
N VAL A 159 0.52 0.28 -14.81
CA VAL A 159 -0.18 -1.00 -15.00
C VAL A 159 -1.67 -0.72 -14.99
N PRO A 160 -2.40 -0.94 -16.09
CA PRO A 160 -3.84 -0.73 -16.14
C PRO A 160 -4.55 -1.74 -15.24
N LEU A 161 -5.58 -1.31 -14.55
CA LEU A 161 -6.33 -2.14 -13.59
C LEU A 161 -7.79 -2.30 -14.02
N VAL A 162 -8.56 -1.22 -13.97
CA VAL A 162 -10.00 -1.26 -14.21
C VAL A 162 -10.47 0.01 -14.89
N ARG A 163 -11.45 -0.13 -15.79
CA ARG A 163 -12.10 0.98 -16.48
C ARG A 163 -13.47 1.24 -15.87
N HIS A 164 -13.78 2.50 -15.65
CA HIS A 164 -15.05 2.96 -15.11
C HIS A 164 -15.68 3.94 -16.10
N PRO A 165 -16.90 3.69 -16.57
CA PRO A 165 -17.60 4.68 -17.38
C PRO A 165 -17.93 5.92 -16.56
N VAL A 166 -17.99 7.04 -17.23
CA VAL A 166 -18.51 8.29 -16.66
C VAL A 166 -20.03 8.29 -16.77
N MET A 167 -20.69 8.70 -15.71
CA MET A 167 -22.14 8.75 -15.55
C MET A 167 -22.56 10.17 -15.21
N ILE A 168 -23.87 10.43 -15.20
CA ILE A 168 -24.45 11.71 -14.78
C ILE A 168 -25.12 11.55 -13.41
N ALA A 169 -24.81 12.44 -12.48
CA ALA A 169 -25.54 12.59 -11.22
C ALA A 169 -26.57 13.71 -11.35
N VAL A 170 -27.81 13.39 -11.02
CA VAL A 170 -28.97 14.31 -11.09
C VAL A 170 -29.68 14.34 -9.75
N PRO A 171 -30.39 15.44 -9.38
CA PRO A 171 -31.25 15.45 -8.20
C PRO A 171 -32.29 14.33 -8.27
N ALA A 172 -32.63 13.70 -7.14
CA ALA A 172 -33.60 12.60 -7.10
C ALA A 172 -35.00 13.01 -7.56
N GLU A 173 -35.33 14.30 -7.47
CA GLU A 173 -36.61 14.89 -7.90
C GLU A 173 -36.60 15.28 -9.38
N SER A 174 -35.45 15.22 -10.05
CA SER A 174 -35.33 15.54 -11.48
C SER A 174 -36.11 14.50 -12.33
N PRO A 175 -36.74 14.92 -13.45
CA PRO A 175 -37.36 13.99 -14.41
C PRO A 175 -36.36 12.98 -15.00
N HIS A 176 -35.07 13.28 -14.95
CA HIS A 176 -34.00 12.38 -15.40
C HIS A 176 -33.74 11.25 -14.38
N ALA A 177 -34.10 11.42 -13.14
CA ALA A 177 -33.86 10.46 -12.05
C ALA A 177 -34.59 9.12 -12.22
N VAL A 178 -35.75 9.11 -12.88
CA VAL A 178 -36.59 7.91 -13.08
C VAL A 178 -36.17 7.09 -14.30
N ARG A 179 -35.27 7.62 -15.16
CA ARG A 179 -34.79 6.95 -16.36
C ARG A 179 -33.63 6.03 -16.02
N ALA A 180 -33.48 4.91 -16.73
CA ALA A 180 -32.31 4.05 -16.61
C ALA A 180 -31.05 4.71 -17.23
N GLU A 181 -31.28 5.42 -18.36
CA GLU A 181 -30.28 6.14 -19.13
C GLU A 181 -30.82 7.53 -19.49
N VAL A 182 -29.91 8.49 -19.66
CA VAL A 182 -30.20 9.87 -20.04
C VAL A 182 -29.48 10.17 -21.35
N ASN A 183 -30.14 10.81 -22.32
CA ASN A 183 -29.42 11.33 -23.49
C ASN A 183 -28.77 12.67 -23.13
N LEU A 184 -27.59 12.93 -23.68
CA LEU A 184 -26.86 14.17 -23.42
C LEU A 184 -27.69 15.42 -23.75
N HIS A 185 -28.45 15.38 -24.85
CA HIS A 185 -29.34 16.48 -25.27
C HIS A 185 -30.53 16.73 -24.30
N ASP A 186 -30.96 15.72 -23.54
CA ASP A 186 -32.02 15.91 -22.53
C ASP A 186 -31.56 16.81 -21.37
N LEU A 187 -30.23 17.05 -21.26
CA LEU A 187 -29.59 17.86 -20.22
C LEU A 187 -29.27 19.30 -20.69
N SER A 188 -29.76 19.71 -21.87
CA SER A 188 -29.42 21.01 -22.48
C SER A 188 -29.82 22.22 -21.64
N ASP A 189 -30.91 22.10 -20.88
CA ASP A 189 -31.44 23.15 -20.02
C ASP A 189 -30.94 23.08 -18.58
N GLU A 190 -30.12 22.06 -18.25
CA GLU A 190 -29.59 21.87 -16.91
C GLU A 190 -28.33 22.71 -16.67
N ASP A 191 -28.17 23.14 -15.43
CA ASP A 191 -26.93 23.72 -14.94
C ASP A 191 -25.94 22.62 -14.57
N PHE A 192 -24.67 22.78 -14.96
CA PHE A 192 -23.64 21.80 -14.69
C PHE A 192 -22.71 22.25 -13.57
N ILE A 193 -22.33 21.31 -12.71
CA ILE A 193 -21.29 21.44 -11.71
C ILE A 193 -20.05 20.74 -12.28
N GLY A 194 -18.99 21.49 -12.45
CA GLY A 194 -17.74 21.01 -13.06
C GLY A 194 -16.70 20.55 -12.08
N PHE A 195 -15.72 19.84 -12.61
CA PHE A 195 -14.49 19.50 -11.91
C PHE A 195 -13.39 20.48 -12.34
N ARG A 196 -12.71 21.12 -11.38
CA ARG A 196 -11.65 22.09 -11.72
C ARG A 196 -10.60 21.48 -12.62
N ARG A 197 -10.30 22.11 -13.74
CA ARG A 197 -9.29 21.66 -14.69
C ARG A 197 -7.92 21.44 -14.02
N ALA A 198 -7.53 22.28 -13.03
CA ALA A 198 -6.27 22.12 -12.31
C ALA A 198 -6.15 20.81 -11.52
N VAL A 199 -7.26 20.19 -11.12
CA VAL A 199 -7.27 18.94 -10.36
C VAL A 199 -7.18 17.72 -11.27
N SER A 200 -7.85 17.76 -12.43
CA SER A 200 -7.82 16.67 -13.42
C SER A 200 -7.94 17.24 -14.85
N PRO A 201 -6.82 17.74 -15.43
CA PRO A 201 -6.84 18.41 -16.71
C PRO A 201 -7.39 17.55 -17.85
N GLN A 202 -6.96 16.28 -17.91
CA GLN A 202 -7.38 15.36 -18.98
C GLN A 202 -8.86 15.01 -18.87
N PHE A 203 -9.36 14.72 -17.67
CA PHE A 203 -10.78 14.44 -17.47
C PHE A 203 -11.65 15.63 -17.88
N HIS A 204 -11.26 16.83 -17.45
CA HIS A 204 -11.96 18.06 -17.83
C HIS A 204 -12.01 18.22 -19.36
N ASP A 205 -10.86 18.05 -20.02
CA ASP A 205 -10.75 18.26 -21.46
C ASP A 205 -11.51 17.17 -22.25
N GLU A 206 -11.50 15.89 -21.78
CA GLU A 206 -12.25 14.79 -22.37
C GLU A 206 -13.77 15.00 -22.25
N ILE A 207 -14.28 15.43 -21.09
CA ILE A 207 -15.71 15.77 -20.93
C ILE A 207 -16.13 16.85 -21.94
N HIS A 208 -15.33 17.92 -22.06
CA HIS A 208 -15.65 19.01 -22.99
C HIS A 208 -15.60 18.54 -24.45
N ALA A 209 -14.59 17.76 -24.84
CA ALA A 209 -14.44 17.24 -26.17
C ALA A 209 -15.59 16.30 -26.55
N GLU A 210 -15.99 15.42 -25.65
CA GLU A 210 -17.09 14.49 -25.85
C GLU A 210 -18.43 15.23 -26.00
N CYS A 211 -18.70 16.19 -25.13
CA CYS A 211 -19.89 17.04 -25.24
C CYS A 211 -19.92 17.77 -26.59
N GLN A 212 -18.81 18.36 -27.04
CA GLN A 212 -18.71 19.03 -28.33
C GLN A 212 -18.94 18.08 -29.51
N ALA A 213 -18.40 16.87 -29.44
CA ALA A 213 -18.60 15.86 -30.49
C ALA A 213 -20.10 15.52 -30.70
N HIS A 214 -20.91 15.62 -29.65
CA HIS A 214 -22.35 15.44 -29.67
C HIS A 214 -23.13 16.75 -29.91
N GLY A 215 -22.46 17.85 -30.28
CA GLY A 215 -23.12 19.14 -30.48
C GLY A 215 -23.72 19.74 -29.20
N PHE A 216 -23.24 19.34 -28.03
CA PHE A 216 -23.70 19.75 -26.73
C PHE A 216 -22.69 20.66 -26.04
N ALA A 217 -23.15 21.76 -25.44
CA ALA A 217 -22.31 22.70 -24.70
C ALA A 217 -22.87 22.85 -23.27
N PRO A 218 -22.34 22.10 -22.27
CA PRO A 218 -22.81 22.20 -20.90
C PRO A 218 -22.52 23.57 -20.30
N ARG A 219 -23.52 24.12 -19.60
CA ARG A 219 -23.38 25.40 -18.88
C ARG A 219 -22.83 25.15 -17.47
N PHE A 220 -21.51 25.19 -17.31
CA PHE A 220 -20.88 25.09 -16.00
C PHE A 220 -21.09 26.35 -15.19
N ILE A 221 -21.87 26.25 -14.11
CA ILE A 221 -22.15 27.38 -13.19
C ILE A 221 -21.17 27.47 -12.02
N THR A 222 -20.53 26.36 -11.68
CA THR A 222 -19.51 26.28 -10.64
C THR A 222 -18.58 25.10 -10.87
N GLU A 223 -17.39 25.15 -10.27
CA GLU A 223 -16.40 24.09 -10.31
C GLU A 223 -15.90 23.76 -8.91
N THR A 224 -15.73 22.48 -8.62
CA THR A 224 -15.21 21.99 -7.34
C THR A 224 -13.88 21.25 -7.49
N SER A 225 -13.26 20.90 -6.37
CA SER A 225 -11.99 20.17 -6.34
C SER A 225 -12.14 18.69 -6.03
N CYS A 226 -13.34 18.23 -5.67
CA CYS A 226 -13.62 16.83 -5.36
C CYS A 226 -15.05 16.44 -5.74
N GLU A 227 -15.29 15.16 -6.01
CA GLU A 227 -16.60 14.65 -6.40
C GLU A 227 -17.61 14.70 -5.24
N ALA A 228 -17.16 14.62 -3.99
CA ALA A 228 -18.04 14.75 -2.82
C ALA A 228 -18.74 16.12 -2.78
N ASP A 229 -18.01 17.20 -3.08
CA ASP A 229 -18.58 18.54 -3.17
C ASP A 229 -19.55 18.65 -4.35
N MET A 230 -19.23 18.03 -5.50
CA MET A 230 -20.13 17.99 -6.66
C MET A 230 -21.47 17.32 -6.28
N LEU A 231 -21.41 16.14 -5.65
CA LEU A 231 -22.62 15.42 -5.21
C LEU A 231 -23.40 16.18 -4.14
N ALA A 232 -22.74 16.92 -3.26
CA ALA A 232 -23.40 17.77 -2.28
C ALA A 232 -24.18 18.90 -2.96
N LEU A 233 -23.63 19.53 -4.00
CA LEU A 233 -24.30 20.56 -4.78
C LEU A 233 -25.47 19.99 -5.59
N VAL A 234 -25.30 18.80 -6.20
CA VAL A 234 -26.43 18.09 -6.86
C VAL A 234 -27.52 17.76 -5.85
N SER A 235 -27.15 17.31 -4.66
CA SER A 235 -28.07 17.02 -3.54
C SER A 235 -28.86 18.24 -3.10
N ALA A 236 -28.27 19.44 -3.21
CA ALA A 236 -28.90 20.72 -2.94
C ALA A 236 -29.73 21.27 -4.11
N GLY A 237 -29.83 20.54 -5.22
CA GLY A 237 -30.57 20.97 -6.41
C GLY A 237 -29.89 22.06 -7.24
N ALA A 238 -28.57 22.27 -7.07
CA ALA A 238 -27.84 23.31 -7.78
C ALA A 238 -27.58 22.98 -9.26
N GLY A 239 -27.79 21.73 -9.69
CA GLY A 239 -27.58 21.27 -11.05
C GLY A 239 -27.21 19.81 -11.15
N VAL A 240 -26.57 19.41 -12.24
CA VAL A 240 -26.13 18.03 -12.54
C VAL A 240 -24.62 17.98 -12.68
N CYS A 241 -24.00 16.79 -12.56
CA CYS A 241 -22.56 16.67 -12.77
C CYS A 241 -22.17 15.31 -13.35
N PHE A 242 -21.10 15.28 -14.15
CA PHE A 242 -20.46 14.05 -14.58
C PHE A 242 -19.62 13.46 -13.44
N VAL A 243 -19.82 12.18 -13.17
CA VAL A 243 -19.16 11.46 -12.08
C VAL A 243 -18.68 10.08 -12.53
N ASN A 244 -17.72 9.54 -11.81
CA ASN A 244 -17.29 8.16 -11.99
C ASN A 244 -18.42 7.19 -11.59
N ALA A 245 -18.62 6.11 -12.35
CA ALA A 245 -19.60 5.07 -12.07
C ALA A 245 -19.48 4.47 -10.66
N CYS A 246 -18.30 4.49 -10.05
CA CYS A 246 -18.07 4.05 -8.67
C CYS A 246 -18.91 4.82 -7.65
N GLN A 247 -19.38 6.03 -7.96
CA GLN A 247 -20.24 6.81 -7.09
C GLN A 247 -21.62 6.19 -6.86
N ARG A 248 -22.08 5.28 -7.72
CA ARG A 248 -23.37 4.57 -7.56
C ARG A 248 -23.46 3.81 -6.24
N TRP A 249 -22.32 3.36 -5.71
CA TRP A 249 -22.30 2.66 -4.43
C TRP A 249 -22.45 3.59 -3.21
N ARG A 250 -22.36 4.90 -3.42
CA ARG A 250 -22.47 5.94 -2.39
C ARG A 250 -23.45 7.04 -2.78
N GLU A 251 -24.39 6.69 -3.62
CA GLU A 251 -25.44 7.61 -4.10
C GLU A 251 -26.19 8.20 -2.88
N PRO A 252 -26.15 9.52 -2.66
CA PRO A 252 -26.94 10.17 -1.62
C PRO A 252 -28.43 9.96 -1.87
N HIS A 253 -29.25 9.95 -0.81
CA HIS A 253 -30.70 9.76 -0.95
C HIS A 253 -31.37 10.76 -1.91
N SER A 254 -30.85 11.99 -1.97
CA SER A 254 -31.32 13.09 -2.82
C SER A 254 -30.66 13.17 -4.20
N VAL A 255 -29.85 12.17 -4.58
CA VAL A 255 -29.17 12.10 -5.89
C VAL A 255 -29.49 10.78 -6.58
N ARG A 256 -29.52 10.78 -7.91
CA ARG A 256 -29.54 9.56 -8.73
C ARG A 256 -28.43 9.61 -9.76
N ILE A 257 -27.70 8.51 -9.89
CA ILE A 257 -26.62 8.37 -10.87
C ILE A 257 -27.10 7.50 -12.01
N ARG A 258 -27.04 8.04 -13.24
CA ARG A 258 -27.59 7.43 -14.43
C ARG A 258 -26.53 7.31 -15.52
N ALA A 259 -26.65 6.27 -16.33
CA ALA A 259 -25.84 6.15 -17.52
C ALA A 259 -26.17 7.28 -18.50
N VAL A 260 -25.18 7.77 -19.22
CA VAL A 260 -25.40 8.70 -20.34
C VAL A 260 -25.24 7.90 -21.63
N ARG A 261 -26.28 7.92 -22.46
CA ARG A 261 -26.30 7.19 -23.73
C ARG A 261 -25.26 7.78 -24.69
N ASP A 262 -24.55 6.89 -25.37
CA ASP A 262 -23.54 7.26 -26.38
C ASP A 262 -22.45 8.20 -25.85
N PHE A 263 -22.10 8.09 -24.55
CA PHE A 263 -21.06 8.89 -23.92
C PHE A 263 -19.82 8.02 -23.67
N GLY A 264 -18.78 8.26 -24.47
CA GLY A 264 -17.60 7.37 -24.54
C GLY A 264 -16.53 7.61 -23.49
N VAL A 265 -16.70 8.58 -22.58
CA VAL A 265 -15.66 8.90 -21.59
C VAL A 265 -15.55 7.82 -20.52
N CYS A 266 -14.35 7.28 -20.38
CA CYS A 266 -14.01 6.24 -19.40
C CYS A 266 -12.77 6.61 -18.60
N LEU A 267 -12.81 6.40 -17.30
CA LEU A 267 -11.68 6.57 -16.40
C LEU A 267 -10.99 5.22 -16.19
N GLU A 268 -9.76 5.08 -16.65
CA GLU A 268 -8.95 3.88 -16.46
C GLU A 268 -8.02 4.05 -15.25
N LEU A 269 -8.27 3.29 -14.19
CA LEU A 269 -7.43 3.28 -13.00
C LEU A 269 -6.14 2.50 -13.28
N HIS A 270 -5.02 3.09 -12.91
CA HIS A 270 -3.70 2.47 -13.04
C HIS A 270 -3.00 2.36 -11.71
N TYR A 271 -2.23 1.29 -11.53
CA TYR A 271 -1.18 1.22 -10.52
C TYR A 271 0.11 1.76 -11.12
N VAL A 272 0.67 2.80 -10.49
CA VAL A 272 1.83 3.52 -11.02
C VAL A 272 2.94 3.55 -9.99
N TYR A 273 4.17 3.28 -10.43
CA TYR A 273 5.36 3.29 -9.58
C TYR A 273 6.61 3.68 -10.38
N PRO A 274 7.70 4.17 -9.74
CA PRO A 274 8.95 4.51 -10.42
C PRO A 274 9.56 3.29 -11.13
N ALA A 275 10.10 3.48 -12.33
CA ALA A 275 10.89 2.46 -13.02
C ALA A 275 12.23 2.24 -12.30
N GLY A 276 12.73 0.99 -12.27
CA GLY A 276 14.02 0.64 -11.65
C GLY A 276 13.88 -0.35 -10.50
N ASP A 277 14.83 -0.30 -9.56
CA ASP A 277 14.82 -1.17 -8.37
C ASP A 277 13.75 -0.73 -7.38
N ASN A 278 12.57 -1.32 -7.55
CA ASN A 278 11.43 -1.06 -6.68
C ASN A 278 11.55 -1.86 -5.38
N LEU A 279 11.06 -1.28 -4.30
CA LEU A 279 10.87 -1.98 -3.04
C LEU A 279 10.03 -3.25 -3.30
N PRO A 280 10.42 -4.42 -2.78
CA PRO A 280 9.64 -5.65 -2.96
C PRO A 280 8.18 -5.50 -2.52
N ALA A 281 7.88 -4.65 -1.52
CA ALA A 281 6.52 -4.33 -1.09
C ALA A 281 5.66 -3.70 -2.22
N VAL A 282 6.26 -2.90 -3.11
CA VAL A 282 5.60 -2.34 -4.30
C VAL A 282 5.14 -3.45 -5.24
N ARG A 283 6.00 -4.45 -5.48
CA ARG A 283 5.69 -5.61 -6.34
C ARG A 283 4.63 -6.51 -5.70
N HIS A 284 4.71 -6.74 -4.39
CA HIS A 284 3.69 -7.52 -3.65
C HIS A 284 2.32 -6.85 -3.75
N PHE A 285 2.26 -5.54 -3.54
CA PHE A 285 0.99 -4.81 -3.68
C PHE A 285 0.48 -4.84 -5.13
N GLN A 286 1.38 -4.69 -6.12
CA GLN A 286 1.03 -4.82 -7.55
C GLN A 286 0.36 -6.17 -7.84
N SER A 287 0.97 -7.28 -7.42
CA SER A 287 0.41 -8.62 -7.65
C SER A 287 -1.01 -8.73 -7.09
N MET A 288 -1.23 -8.23 -5.88
CA MET A 288 -2.56 -8.26 -5.25
C MET A 288 -3.58 -7.44 -5.99
N VAL A 289 -3.25 -6.21 -6.36
CA VAL A 289 -4.19 -5.33 -7.05
C VAL A 289 -4.52 -5.84 -8.47
N THR A 290 -3.58 -6.52 -9.13
CA THR A 290 -3.83 -7.12 -10.46
C THR A 290 -4.62 -8.43 -10.37
N GLU A 291 -4.42 -9.26 -9.35
CA GLU A 291 -5.22 -10.47 -9.13
C GLU A 291 -6.68 -10.15 -8.81
N GLU A 292 -6.93 -9.12 -8.01
CA GLU A 292 -8.30 -8.67 -7.67
C GLU A 292 -9.05 -8.15 -8.90
N THR A 293 -8.37 -7.58 -9.91
CA THR A 293 -9.01 -7.17 -11.15
C THR A 293 -9.57 -8.34 -11.95
N GLY A 294 -8.93 -9.51 -11.90
CA GLY A 294 -9.40 -10.73 -12.54
C GLY A 294 -10.64 -11.35 -11.86
N ASN A 295 -10.85 -11.07 -10.58
CA ASN A 295 -11.94 -11.61 -9.77
C ASN A 295 -13.14 -10.66 -9.62
N SER A 296 -13.04 -9.41 -10.04
CA SER A 296 -14.13 -8.43 -9.88
C SER A 296 -15.23 -8.63 -10.93
N PRO A 297 -16.50 -8.83 -10.51
CA PRO A 297 -17.63 -9.06 -11.42
C PRO A 297 -17.98 -7.85 -12.32
N GLY A 298 -17.31 -6.71 -12.15
CA GLY A 298 -17.51 -5.49 -12.92
C GLY A 298 -16.69 -5.35 -14.20
N ASN A 299 -15.76 -6.27 -14.48
CA ASN A 299 -14.85 -6.17 -15.64
C ASN A 299 -15.48 -6.65 -16.97
N ALA A 300 -16.73 -7.09 -16.95
CA ALA A 300 -17.39 -7.72 -18.12
C ALA A 300 -18.41 -6.82 -18.85
N GLN A 301 -18.61 -5.57 -18.43
CA GLN A 301 -19.48 -4.64 -19.18
C GLN A 301 -18.65 -3.46 -19.67
N GLY A 302 -18.30 -3.55 -20.95
CA GLY A 302 -17.45 -2.60 -21.64
C GLY A 302 -17.97 -1.16 -21.65
N CYS A 303 -17.02 -0.22 -21.68
CA CYS A 303 -17.22 1.09 -22.29
C CYS A 303 -17.46 0.90 -23.79
#